data_a1d6b261e4791b5ee78ca92ac84a0e1a
#
_entry.id   a1d6b261e4791b5ee78ca92ac84a0e1a
#
_cell.length_a   1.000
_cell.length_b   1.000
_cell.length_c   1.000
_cell.angle_alpha   90.00
_cell.angle_beta   90.00
_cell.angle_gamma   90.00
#
_symmetry.space_group_name_H-M   'P 1'
#
loop_
_entity.id
_entity.type
_entity.pdbx_description
1 polymer ?
#
loop_
_entity_poly.entity_id
_entity_poly.type
_entity_poly.pdbx_seq_one_letter_code
_entity_poly.pdbx_strand_id
1 'polypeptide(L)'
;MNYRRLGRTGLEVSEIGFGAEWMPGDDQEKVSRLVDFAAEQGVNIVDCWRADPAVRKALGNAVCAHRDKWIVQGHFGATWQNGQYTRTRDMDAVIPAWEELLSCFDGHIELGLIHFVDAVAEFDRIMTGPFIEYVRAEKGAGRIDHIGISTHNPEVALRAAEMPDIEMIMFSINPAYDMLPASEDINDLFKDEYQAGLENMDPQRKRLYSLCEENGVGITVMKPFAGGRLFDAGKSPFGVAMTPVQACHY
;
A
#
# COMPACT_ATOMS: atom_id res chain seq x y z
N MET A 1 11.91 12.45 13.11
CA MET A 1 11.39 11.25 12.43
C MET A 1 12.36 10.10 12.61
N ASN A 2 11.90 8.89 12.89
CA ASN A 2 12.73 7.69 12.84
C ASN A 2 12.64 7.06 11.46
N TYR A 3 13.69 6.33 11.08
CA TYR A 3 13.75 5.62 9.81
C TYR A 3 14.00 4.14 10.05
N ARG A 4 13.48 3.30 9.17
CA ARG A 4 13.66 1.86 9.20
C ARG A 4 14.00 1.35 7.80
N ARG A 5 14.83 0.33 7.77
CA ARG A 5 15.12 -0.38 6.53
C ARG A 5 13.88 -1.17 6.10
N LEU A 6 13.43 -0.94 4.87
CA LEU A 6 12.30 -1.66 4.27
C LEU A 6 12.75 -3.02 3.75
N GLY A 7 12.93 -3.96 4.66
CA GLY A 7 13.35 -5.32 4.33
C GLY A 7 14.60 -5.38 3.45
N ARG A 8 14.59 -6.30 2.48
CA ARG A 8 15.71 -6.51 1.54
C ARG A 8 15.80 -5.49 0.41
N THR A 9 14.85 -4.56 0.30
CA THR A 9 14.94 -3.44 -0.65
C THR A 9 16.16 -2.55 -0.36
N GLY A 10 16.59 -2.51 0.89
CA GLY A 10 17.69 -1.65 1.33
C GLY A 10 17.32 -0.19 1.50
N LEU A 11 16.09 0.20 1.14
CA LEU A 11 15.59 1.56 1.31
C LEU A 11 15.38 1.89 2.79
N GLU A 12 15.85 3.07 3.21
CA GLU A 12 15.59 3.63 4.53
C GLU A 12 14.35 4.51 4.46
N VAL A 13 13.24 4.05 5.02
CA VAL A 13 11.94 4.74 4.98
C VAL A 13 11.57 5.31 6.35
N SER A 14 10.89 6.45 6.35
CA SER A 14 10.32 7.00 7.58
C SER A 14 9.24 6.08 8.15
N GLU A 15 9.16 5.98 9.49
CA GLU A 15 8.15 5.15 10.18
C GLU A 15 6.71 5.61 9.87
N ILE A 16 6.54 6.88 9.51
CA ILE A 16 5.28 7.45 9.04
C ILE A 16 5.38 7.67 7.53
N GLY A 17 4.51 7.04 6.76
CA GLY A 17 4.37 7.27 5.33
C GLY A 17 3.24 8.27 5.01
N PHE A 18 3.31 8.89 3.85
CA PHE A 18 2.33 9.84 3.35
C PHE A 18 1.38 9.17 2.34
N GLY A 19 0.14 8.91 2.75
CA GLY A 19 -0.89 8.33 1.88
C GLY A 19 -1.65 9.42 1.11
N ALA A 20 -1.69 9.31 -0.21
CA ALA A 20 -2.33 10.30 -1.08
C ALA A 20 -3.82 10.03 -1.38
N GLU A 21 -4.47 9.14 -0.64
CA GLU A 21 -5.88 8.74 -0.91
C GLU A 21 -6.85 9.92 -0.95
N TRP A 22 -6.71 10.86 -0.03
CA TRP A 22 -7.63 12.00 0.13
C TRP A 22 -7.10 13.32 -0.42
N MET A 23 -6.07 13.26 -1.27
CA MET A 23 -5.53 14.45 -1.91
C MET A 23 -6.54 15.04 -2.91
N PRO A 24 -6.73 16.37 -2.90
CA PRO A 24 -7.52 17.03 -3.92
C PRO A 24 -6.74 17.04 -5.26
N GLY A 25 -7.41 16.69 -6.35
CA GLY A 25 -6.81 16.77 -7.69
C GLY A 25 -6.86 18.16 -8.32
N ASP A 26 -7.66 19.06 -7.77
CA ASP A 26 -7.97 20.40 -8.30
C ASP A 26 -7.34 21.55 -7.50
N ASP A 27 -6.58 21.26 -6.44
CA ASP A 27 -5.91 22.26 -5.59
C ASP A 27 -4.40 21.96 -5.46
N GLN A 28 -3.67 22.30 -6.51
CA GLN A 28 -2.20 22.08 -6.56
C GLN A 28 -1.47 22.77 -5.41
N GLU A 29 -1.88 23.98 -5.02
CA GLU A 29 -1.20 24.72 -3.94
C GLU A 29 -1.36 24.00 -2.61
N LYS A 30 -2.53 23.48 -2.32
CA LYS A 30 -2.79 22.69 -1.10
C LYS A 30 -1.99 21.39 -1.11
N VAL A 31 -1.95 20.67 -2.25
CA VAL A 31 -1.16 19.45 -2.37
C VAL A 31 0.32 19.73 -2.14
N SER A 32 0.87 20.76 -2.79
CA SER A 32 2.29 21.14 -2.61
C SER A 32 2.58 21.46 -1.15
N ARG A 33 1.78 22.30 -0.49
CA ARG A 33 1.97 22.60 0.94
C ARG A 33 1.95 21.38 1.85
N LEU A 34 1.08 20.40 1.57
CA LEU A 34 0.99 19.17 2.37
C LEU A 34 2.22 18.27 2.16
N VAL A 35 2.67 18.13 0.92
CA VAL A 35 3.86 17.35 0.57
C VAL A 35 5.13 18.00 1.15
N ASP A 36 5.28 19.32 1.00
CA ASP A 36 6.41 20.08 1.56
C ASP A 36 6.44 19.95 3.09
N PHE A 37 5.29 20.12 3.75
CA PHE A 37 5.20 19.98 5.20
C PHE A 37 5.58 18.55 5.64
N ALA A 38 5.10 17.51 4.95
CA ALA A 38 5.48 16.13 5.27
C ALA A 38 7.00 15.92 5.13
N ALA A 39 7.61 16.42 4.05
CA ALA A 39 9.05 16.36 3.83
C ALA A 39 9.84 17.12 4.92
N GLU A 40 9.38 18.29 5.34
CA GLU A 40 9.97 19.06 6.43
C GLU A 40 9.93 18.32 7.78
N GLN A 41 8.90 17.50 8.00
CA GLN A 41 8.80 16.61 9.17
C GLN A 41 9.66 15.34 9.03
N GLY A 42 10.33 15.14 7.91
CA GLY A 42 11.20 14.01 7.64
C GLY A 42 10.47 12.79 7.10
N VAL A 43 9.24 12.94 6.60
CA VAL A 43 8.56 11.87 5.83
C VAL A 43 9.22 11.77 4.47
N ASN A 44 9.60 10.55 4.06
CA ASN A 44 10.29 10.31 2.79
C ASN A 44 9.66 9.22 1.92
N ILE A 45 8.52 8.67 2.32
CA ILE A 45 7.79 7.67 1.52
C ILE A 45 6.36 8.15 1.28
N VAL A 46 5.93 8.08 0.01
CA VAL A 46 4.59 8.48 -0.43
C VAL A 46 3.91 7.34 -1.19
N ASP A 47 2.65 7.09 -0.87
CA ASP A 47 1.81 6.10 -1.57
C ASP A 47 0.84 6.77 -2.54
N CYS A 48 0.90 6.39 -3.82
CA CYS A 48 0.05 6.86 -4.91
C CYS A 48 -0.77 5.71 -5.52
N TRP A 49 -1.70 5.13 -4.73
CA TRP A 49 -2.59 4.09 -5.26
C TRP A 49 -3.76 4.64 -6.09
N ARG A 50 -4.21 5.87 -5.81
CA ARG A 50 -5.31 6.50 -6.55
C ARG A 50 -4.97 6.63 -8.02
N ALA A 51 -5.92 6.16 -8.85
CA ALA A 51 -5.76 6.19 -10.30
C ALA A 51 -6.30 7.46 -10.96
N ASP A 52 -6.91 8.37 -10.21
CA ASP A 52 -7.42 9.66 -10.71
C ASP A 52 -6.27 10.50 -11.29
N PRO A 53 -6.29 10.80 -12.61
CA PRO A 53 -5.18 11.52 -13.25
C PRO A 53 -4.93 12.92 -12.67
N ALA A 54 -5.97 13.60 -12.19
CA ALA A 54 -5.82 14.92 -11.58
C ALA A 54 -5.04 14.82 -10.25
N VAL A 55 -5.35 13.79 -9.44
CA VAL A 55 -4.64 13.53 -8.17
C VAL A 55 -3.20 13.11 -8.43
N ARG A 56 -2.96 12.18 -9.37
CA ARG A 56 -1.61 11.74 -9.76
C ARG A 56 -0.74 12.91 -10.22
N LYS A 57 -1.30 13.75 -11.09
CA LYS A 57 -0.61 14.94 -11.60
C LYS A 57 -0.29 15.93 -10.50
N ALA A 58 -1.26 16.25 -9.64
CA ALA A 58 -1.05 17.20 -8.55
C ALA A 58 0.01 16.69 -7.54
N LEU A 59 -0.06 15.39 -7.19
CA LEU A 59 0.93 14.75 -6.32
C LEU A 59 2.30 14.70 -6.99
N GLY A 60 2.38 14.27 -8.25
CA GLY A 60 3.63 14.19 -9.00
C GLY A 60 4.32 15.54 -9.10
N ASN A 61 3.61 16.61 -9.43
CA ASN A 61 4.17 17.97 -9.45
C ASN A 61 4.76 18.37 -8.08
N ALA A 62 4.09 18.04 -6.98
CA ALA A 62 4.57 18.38 -5.65
C ALA A 62 5.79 17.54 -5.25
N VAL A 63 5.78 16.23 -5.52
CA VAL A 63 6.88 15.30 -5.21
C VAL A 63 8.11 15.61 -6.08
N CYS A 64 7.93 15.85 -7.38
CA CYS A 64 9.03 16.12 -8.31
C CYS A 64 9.74 17.47 -8.06
N ALA A 65 9.12 18.39 -7.34
CA ALA A 65 9.81 19.60 -6.87
C ALA A 65 11.01 19.30 -5.95
N HIS A 66 11.00 18.14 -5.29
CA HIS A 66 12.04 17.64 -4.41
C HIS A 66 12.16 16.12 -4.54
N ARG A 67 12.29 15.62 -5.77
CA ARG A 67 12.22 14.19 -6.12
C ARG A 67 13.21 13.32 -5.35
N ASP A 68 14.37 13.83 -5.07
CA ASP A 68 15.45 13.19 -4.32
C ASP A 68 15.13 12.91 -2.84
N LYS A 69 14.08 13.52 -2.31
CA LYS A 69 13.62 13.30 -0.93
C LYS A 69 12.56 12.20 -0.79
N TRP A 70 12.03 11.69 -1.92
CA TRP A 70 10.87 10.85 -1.90
C TRP A 70 11.11 9.46 -2.47
N ILE A 71 10.65 8.46 -1.74
CA ILE A 71 10.44 7.08 -2.19
C ILE A 71 8.96 6.96 -2.56
N VAL A 72 8.67 6.69 -3.83
CA VAL A 72 7.29 6.63 -4.33
C VAL A 72 6.83 5.18 -4.42
N GLN A 73 5.65 4.89 -3.87
CA GLN A 73 4.89 3.67 -4.10
C GLN A 73 3.83 3.92 -5.17
N GLY A 74 3.92 3.20 -6.28
CA GLY A 74 2.94 3.19 -7.37
C GLY A 74 2.28 1.84 -7.51
N HIS A 75 1.07 1.79 -8.08
CA HIS A 75 0.25 0.57 -8.09
C HIS A 75 -0.14 0.11 -9.49
N PHE A 76 0.37 -1.05 -9.92
CA PHE A 76 -0.04 -1.74 -11.15
C PHE A 76 -1.46 -2.30 -11.02
N GLY A 77 -2.32 -1.99 -11.98
CA GLY A 77 -3.69 -2.47 -12.00
C GLY A 77 -4.70 -1.59 -11.28
N ALA A 78 -4.25 -0.45 -10.73
CA ALA A 78 -5.12 0.66 -10.36
C ALA A 78 -5.27 1.58 -11.57
N THR A 79 -6.45 1.61 -12.18
CA THR A 79 -6.73 2.34 -13.42
C THR A 79 -7.90 3.32 -13.26
N TRP A 80 -7.99 4.30 -14.15
CA TRP A 80 -9.10 5.26 -14.22
C TRP A 80 -9.86 5.05 -15.52
N GLN A 81 -11.08 4.54 -15.41
CA GLN A 81 -11.89 4.21 -16.57
C GLN A 81 -13.28 4.83 -16.44
N ASN A 82 -13.77 5.48 -17.49
CA ASN A 82 -15.10 6.13 -17.49
C ASN A 82 -15.32 7.09 -16.32
N GLY A 83 -14.27 7.83 -15.90
CA GLY A 83 -14.37 8.80 -14.82
C GLY A 83 -14.38 8.21 -13.41
N GLN A 84 -13.96 6.96 -13.25
CA GLN A 84 -13.91 6.29 -11.95
C GLN A 84 -12.73 5.32 -11.80
N TYR A 85 -12.37 5.04 -10.57
CA TYR A 85 -11.39 4.01 -10.25
C TYR A 85 -11.89 2.63 -10.69
N THR A 86 -11.00 1.89 -11.33
CA THR A 86 -11.23 0.48 -11.72
C THR A 86 -9.99 -0.35 -11.41
N ARG A 87 -10.17 -1.41 -10.63
CA ARG A 87 -9.13 -2.44 -10.45
C ARG A 87 -9.23 -3.44 -11.61
N THR A 88 -8.13 -3.65 -12.33
CA THR A 88 -8.12 -4.59 -13.46
C THR A 88 -6.77 -5.31 -13.59
N ARG A 89 -6.81 -6.48 -14.29
CA ARG A 89 -5.62 -7.22 -14.74
C ARG A 89 -5.52 -7.27 -16.27
N ASP A 90 -6.42 -6.57 -16.94
CA ASP A 90 -6.38 -6.41 -18.39
C ASP A 90 -5.19 -5.52 -18.77
N MET A 91 -4.23 -6.11 -19.49
CA MET A 91 -2.98 -5.45 -19.83
C MET A 91 -3.19 -4.26 -20.78
N ASP A 92 -4.24 -4.27 -21.60
CA ASP A 92 -4.59 -3.15 -22.48
C ASP A 92 -5.01 -1.90 -21.71
N ALA A 93 -5.49 -2.08 -20.45
CA ALA A 93 -5.81 -0.99 -19.55
C ALA A 93 -4.68 -0.71 -18.54
N VAL A 94 -3.97 -1.75 -18.08
CA VAL A 94 -2.90 -1.64 -17.08
C VAL A 94 -1.70 -0.86 -17.63
N ILE A 95 -1.24 -1.21 -18.84
CA ILE A 95 -0.04 -0.59 -19.43
C ILE A 95 -0.21 0.93 -19.60
N PRO A 96 -1.27 1.45 -20.24
CA PRO A 96 -1.42 2.89 -20.37
C PRO A 96 -1.58 3.62 -19.03
N ALA A 97 -2.25 3.01 -18.05
CA ALA A 97 -2.43 3.61 -16.73
C ALA A 97 -1.12 3.63 -15.93
N TRP A 98 -0.23 2.66 -16.15
CA TRP A 98 1.09 2.64 -15.54
C TRP A 98 2.03 3.67 -16.20
N GLU A 99 2.05 3.77 -17.52
CA GLU A 99 2.81 4.79 -18.25
C GLU A 99 2.38 6.21 -17.85
N GLU A 100 1.06 6.44 -17.67
CA GLU A 100 0.54 7.71 -17.16
C GLU A 100 1.06 8.00 -15.75
N LEU A 101 1.03 7.02 -14.85
CA LEU A 101 1.55 7.16 -13.49
C LEU A 101 3.05 7.49 -13.51
N LEU A 102 3.86 6.75 -14.26
CA LEU A 102 5.29 6.99 -14.39
C LEU A 102 5.59 8.41 -14.88
N SER A 103 4.80 8.90 -15.85
CA SER A 103 4.97 10.26 -16.39
C SER A 103 4.76 11.36 -15.35
N CYS A 104 4.03 11.07 -14.27
CA CYS A 104 3.84 11.99 -13.16
C CYS A 104 5.05 12.04 -12.21
N PHE A 105 5.97 11.06 -12.27
CA PHE A 105 7.11 10.92 -11.37
C PHE A 105 8.45 10.81 -12.11
N ASP A 106 8.64 11.63 -13.15
CA ASP A 106 9.87 11.70 -13.96
C ASP A 106 10.29 10.37 -14.60
N GLY A 107 9.32 9.48 -14.83
CA GLY A 107 9.53 8.18 -15.48
C GLY A 107 10.11 7.08 -14.60
N HIS A 108 10.20 7.30 -13.28
CA HIS A 108 10.74 6.33 -12.33
C HIS A 108 9.97 6.32 -10.99
N ILE A 109 9.74 5.12 -10.46
CA ILE A 109 9.10 4.86 -9.16
C ILE A 109 9.88 3.79 -8.42
N GLU A 110 10.27 4.02 -7.16
CA GLU A 110 11.08 3.07 -6.39
C GLU A 110 10.35 1.76 -6.09
N LEU A 111 9.06 1.84 -5.76
CA LEU A 111 8.25 0.70 -5.32
C LEU A 111 7.04 0.49 -6.24
N GLY A 112 7.12 -0.50 -7.14
CA GLY A 112 6.01 -0.89 -8.00
C GLY A 112 5.19 -2.03 -7.36
N LEU A 113 3.96 -1.73 -6.90
CA LEU A 113 3.11 -2.68 -6.19
C LEU A 113 2.03 -3.27 -7.10
N ILE A 114 1.87 -4.59 -7.09
CA ILE A 114 0.70 -5.26 -7.67
C ILE A 114 -0.50 -4.91 -6.80
N HIS A 115 -1.47 -4.19 -7.36
CA HIS A 115 -2.55 -3.56 -6.60
C HIS A 115 -3.63 -4.51 -6.15
N PHE A 116 -3.95 -4.52 -4.86
CA PHE A 116 -5.13 -5.09 -4.24
C PHE A 116 -5.42 -6.52 -4.72
N VAL A 117 -4.66 -7.48 -4.22
CA VAL A 117 -4.82 -8.91 -4.52
C VAL A 117 -5.26 -9.62 -3.25
N ASP A 118 -6.54 -9.91 -3.10
CA ASP A 118 -7.10 -10.57 -1.92
C ASP A 118 -7.56 -12.00 -2.18
N ALA A 119 -7.80 -12.38 -3.45
CA ALA A 119 -8.17 -13.74 -3.81
C ALA A 119 -6.93 -14.58 -4.16
N VAL A 120 -6.81 -15.75 -3.55
CA VAL A 120 -5.69 -16.68 -3.76
C VAL A 120 -5.60 -17.12 -5.23
N ALA A 121 -6.72 -17.45 -5.85
CA ALA A 121 -6.75 -17.84 -7.26
C ALA A 121 -6.37 -16.68 -8.20
N GLU A 122 -6.61 -15.42 -7.83
CA GLU A 122 -6.15 -14.26 -8.57
C GLU A 122 -4.64 -14.10 -8.43
N PHE A 123 -4.09 -14.26 -7.21
CA PHE A 123 -2.66 -14.24 -6.97
C PHE A 123 -1.91 -15.26 -7.83
N ASP A 124 -2.37 -16.52 -7.85
CA ASP A 124 -1.74 -17.57 -8.66
C ASP A 124 -1.72 -17.24 -10.15
N ARG A 125 -2.82 -16.68 -10.69
CA ARG A 125 -2.89 -16.23 -12.10
C ARG A 125 -1.95 -15.05 -12.39
N ILE A 126 -1.85 -14.10 -11.48
CA ILE A 126 -0.95 -12.94 -11.61
C ILE A 126 0.50 -13.42 -11.66
N MET A 127 0.90 -14.27 -10.72
CA MET A 127 2.29 -14.69 -10.56
C MET A 127 2.78 -15.68 -11.63
N THR A 128 1.88 -16.21 -12.46
CA THR A 128 2.21 -17.13 -13.57
C THR A 128 1.85 -16.60 -14.96
N GLY A 129 1.34 -15.38 -15.05
CA GLY A 129 0.79 -14.81 -16.29
C GLY A 129 1.52 -13.57 -16.80
N PRO A 130 0.99 -12.94 -17.86
CA PRO A 130 1.61 -11.79 -18.50
C PRO A 130 1.71 -10.56 -17.58
N PHE A 131 0.91 -10.51 -16.52
CA PHE A 131 0.95 -9.39 -15.59
C PHE A 131 2.29 -9.30 -14.85
N ILE A 132 2.74 -10.40 -14.23
CA ILE A 132 4.03 -10.41 -13.53
C ILE A 132 5.21 -10.30 -14.50
N GLU A 133 5.08 -10.83 -15.71
CA GLU A 133 6.09 -10.67 -16.76
C GLU A 133 6.30 -9.19 -17.11
N TYR A 134 5.21 -8.43 -17.23
CA TYR A 134 5.27 -6.99 -17.46
C TYR A 134 5.92 -6.26 -16.27
N VAL A 135 5.51 -6.56 -15.03
CA VAL A 135 6.10 -5.95 -13.83
C VAL A 135 7.61 -6.23 -13.72
N ARG A 136 8.02 -7.46 -14.04
CA ARG A 136 9.46 -7.82 -14.12
C ARG A 136 10.19 -7.05 -15.21
N ALA A 137 9.54 -6.84 -16.35
CA ALA A 137 10.12 -6.05 -17.45
C ALA A 137 10.31 -4.58 -17.04
N GLU A 138 9.36 -3.99 -16.30
CA GLU A 138 9.49 -2.64 -15.73
C GLU A 138 10.70 -2.53 -14.80
N LYS A 139 10.90 -3.52 -13.92
CA LYS A 139 12.09 -3.61 -13.06
C LYS A 139 13.36 -3.78 -13.88
N GLY A 140 13.35 -4.68 -14.85
CA GLY A 140 14.50 -4.91 -15.74
C GLY A 140 14.89 -3.69 -16.59
N ALA A 141 13.93 -2.83 -16.90
CA ALA A 141 14.14 -1.56 -17.60
C ALA A 141 14.60 -0.42 -16.68
N GLY A 142 14.65 -0.65 -15.36
CA GLY A 142 15.00 0.37 -14.36
C GLY A 142 13.94 1.45 -14.18
N ARG A 143 12.68 1.15 -14.52
CA ARG A 143 11.55 2.07 -14.29
C ARG A 143 10.94 1.91 -12.91
N ILE A 144 11.16 0.76 -12.27
CA ILE A 144 10.99 0.54 -10.83
C ILE A 144 12.23 -0.14 -10.26
N ASP A 145 12.49 0.07 -8.96
CA ASP A 145 13.62 -0.57 -8.27
C ASP A 145 13.18 -1.90 -7.63
N HIS A 146 11.98 -1.93 -7.04
CA HIS A 146 11.49 -3.05 -6.25
C HIS A 146 10.06 -3.41 -6.61
N ILE A 147 9.75 -4.71 -6.55
CA ILE A 147 8.40 -5.23 -6.77
C ILE A 147 7.76 -5.51 -5.42
N GLY A 148 6.54 -5.01 -5.25
CA GLY A 148 5.70 -5.30 -4.09
C GLY A 148 4.30 -5.75 -4.46
N ILE A 149 3.51 -6.01 -3.44
CA ILE A 149 2.08 -6.33 -3.58
C ILE A 149 1.29 -5.63 -2.48
N SER A 150 0.06 -5.18 -2.77
CA SER A 150 -0.88 -4.76 -1.74
C SER A 150 -2.01 -5.77 -1.58
N THR A 151 -2.26 -6.17 -0.34
CA THR A 151 -3.30 -7.14 0.01
C THR A 151 -3.85 -6.89 1.41
N HIS A 152 -5.08 -7.32 1.65
CA HIS A 152 -5.72 -7.35 2.97
C HIS A 152 -5.82 -8.78 3.52
N ASN A 153 -5.60 -9.78 2.65
CA ASN A 153 -5.72 -11.19 2.98
C ASN A 153 -4.37 -11.76 3.46
N PRO A 154 -4.26 -12.22 4.72
CA PRO A 154 -3.01 -12.79 5.24
C PRO A 154 -2.57 -14.06 4.49
N GLU A 155 -3.48 -14.84 3.89
CA GLU A 155 -3.08 -16.01 3.09
C GLU A 155 -2.36 -15.60 1.81
N VAL A 156 -2.85 -14.57 1.10
CA VAL A 156 -2.15 -14.02 -0.07
C VAL A 156 -0.81 -13.40 0.33
N ALA A 157 -0.79 -12.67 1.46
CA ALA A 157 0.43 -12.06 1.96
C ALA A 157 1.51 -13.10 2.33
N LEU A 158 1.12 -14.22 2.94
CA LEU A 158 2.03 -15.34 3.25
C LEU A 158 2.65 -15.93 1.97
N ARG A 159 1.81 -16.22 0.95
CA ARG A 159 2.31 -16.71 -0.34
C ARG A 159 3.24 -15.71 -1.03
N ALA A 160 2.89 -14.43 -0.97
CA ALA A 160 3.72 -13.36 -1.53
C ALA A 160 5.08 -13.25 -0.82
N ALA A 161 5.11 -13.40 0.51
CA ALA A 161 6.35 -13.35 1.29
C ALA A 161 7.33 -14.50 0.98
N GLU A 162 6.86 -15.61 0.39
CA GLU A 162 7.66 -16.72 -0.08
C GLU A 162 8.19 -16.53 -1.51
N MET A 163 7.64 -15.56 -2.27
CA MET A 163 8.06 -15.33 -3.65
C MET A 163 9.36 -14.52 -3.73
N PRO A 164 10.34 -14.97 -4.53
CA PRO A 164 11.62 -14.25 -4.67
C PRO A 164 11.47 -12.87 -5.31
N ASP A 165 10.46 -12.66 -6.15
CA ASP A 165 10.20 -11.38 -6.81
C ASP A 165 9.64 -10.33 -5.85
N ILE A 166 8.89 -10.73 -4.81
CA ILE A 166 8.20 -9.80 -3.91
C ILE A 166 9.14 -9.37 -2.79
N GLU A 167 9.53 -8.12 -2.80
CA GLU A 167 10.49 -7.53 -1.85
C GLU A 167 9.81 -6.76 -0.72
N MET A 168 8.55 -6.37 -0.92
CA MET A 168 7.75 -5.69 0.09
C MET A 168 6.26 -5.97 -0.08
N ILE A 169 5.52 -5.84 1.01
CA ILE A 169 4.06 -6.02 1.06
C ILE A 169 3.44 -4.79 1.72
N MET A 170 2.46 -4.17 1.05
CA MET A 170 1.57 -3.23 1.71
C MET A 170 0.40 -4.01 2.31
N PHE A 171 0.30 -4.00 3.64
CA PHE A 171 -0.66 -4.82 4.37
C PHE A 171 -1.50 -3.99 5.35
N SER A 172 -2.75 -4.43 5.57
CA SER A 172 -3.64 -3.77 6.53
C SER A 172 -3.33 -4.23 7.94
N ILE A 173 -2.68 -3.37 8.74
CA ILE A 173 -2.26 -3.67 10.12
C ILE A 173 -2.88 -2.66 11.07
N ASN A 174 -3.56 -3.15 12.07
CA ASN A 174 -3.99 -2.43 13.27
C ASN A 174 -4.52 -3.46 14.29
N PRO A 175 -4.66 -3.11 15.57
CA PRO A 175 -5.01 -4.08 16.60
C PRO A 175 -6.37 -4.78 16.38
N ALA A 176 -7.32 -4.16 15.67
CA ALA A 176 -8.60 -4.78 15.36
C ALA A 176 -8.47 -5.79 14.19
N TYR A 177 -7.77 -5.40 13.12
CA TYR A 177 -7.62 -6.28 11.95
C TYR A 177 -6.71 -7.47 12.22
N ASP A 178 -5.74 -7.32 13.11
CA ASP A 178 -4.83 -8.41 13.45
C ASP A 178 -5.50 -9.57 14.21
N MET A 179 -6.70 -9.36 14.69
CA MET A 179 -7.53 -10.46 15.23
C MET A 179 -8.35 -11.19 14.15
N LEU A 180 -8.45 -10.63 12.92
CA LEU A 180 -9.34 -11.16 11.88
C LEU A 180 -8.67 -12.29 11.08
N PRO A 181 -9.39 -13.39 10.79
CA PRO A 181 -8.92 -14.44 9.91
C PRO A 181 -8.82 -13.96 8.45
N ALA A 182 -8.24 -14.82 7.60
CA ALA A 182 -8.18 -14.58 6.17
C ALA A 182 -9.58 -14.41 5.56
N SER A 183 -9.72 -13.46 4.65
CA SER A 183 -10.91 -13.29 3.80
C SER A 183 -10.51 -12.76 2.44
N GLU A 184 -11.20 -13.20 1.40
CA GLU A 184 -11.10 -12.66 0.05
C GLU A 184 -12.03 -11.43 -0.17
N ASP A 185 -12.95 -11.16 0.77
CA ASP A 185 -13.84 -10.00 0.75
C ASP A 185 -13.35 -8.93 1.73
N ILE A 186 -12.83 -7.82 1.21
CA ILE A 186 -12.39 -6.67 2.01
C ILE A 186 -13.51 -6.12 2.93
N ASN A 187 -14.79 -6.31 2.57
CA ASN A 187 -15.89 -5.82 3.38
C ASN A 187 -15.97 -6.52 4.74
N ASP A 188 -15.41 -7.72 4.86
CA ASP A 188 -15.35 -8.43 6.14
C ASP A 188 -14.55 -7.65 7.20
N LEU A 189 -13.56 -6.87 6.81
CA LEU A 189 -12.82 -6.00 7.72
C LEU A 189 -13.70 -4.93 8.40
N PHE A 190 -14.86 -4.64 7.84
CA PHE A 190 -15.75 -3.57 8.29
C PHE A 190 -17.03 -4.09 8.96
N LYS A 191 -17.27 -5.40 8.96
CA LYS A 191 -18.45 -6.02 9.59
C LYS A 191 -18.26 -6.14 11.10
N ASP A 192 -19.26 -5.74 11.88
CA ASP A 192 -19.21 -5.84 13.34
C ASP A 192 -19.28 -7.30 13.81
N GLU A 193 -20.08 -8.14 13.13
CA GLU A 193 -20.22 -9.56 13.42
C GLU A 193 -18.91 -10.33 13.19
N TYR A 194 -18.10 -9.90 12.23
CA TYR A 194 -16.83 -10.53 11.92
C TYR A 194 -15.80 -10.36 13.03
N GLN A 195 -15.96 -9.35 13.86
CA GLN A 195 -15.06 -9.02 14.96
C GLN A 195 -15.56 -9.54 16.31
N ALA A 196 -16.77 -10.10 16.37
CA ALA A 196 -17.34 -10.61 17.61
C ALA A 196 -16.62 -11.88 18.09
N GLY A 197 -16.21 -11.90 19.37
CA GLY A 197 -15.59 -13.05 20.01
C GLY A 197 -14.12 -13.30 19.66
N LEU A 198 -13.45 -12.36 19.00
CA LEU A 198 -12.01 -12.45 18.74
C LEU A 198 -11.22 -11.96 19.98
N GLU A 199 -10.25 -12.74 20.41
CA GLU A 199 -9.50 -12.45 21.65
C GLU A 199 -7.99 -12.30 21.42
N ASN A 200 -7.45 -12.82 20.34
CA ASN A 200 -6.02 -12.86 20.07
C ASN A 200 -5.70 -12.52 18.62
N MET A 201 -4.42 -12.21 18.37
CA MET A 201 -3.93 -12.08 16.99
C MET A 201 -4.14 -13.37 16.21
N ASP A 202 -4.64 -13.25 14.98
CA ASP A 202 -4.82 -14.37 14.06
C ASP A 202 -3.48 -15.07 13.79
N PRO A 203 -3.42 -16.42 13.83
CA PRO A 203 -2.18 -17.16 13.65
C PRO A 203 -1.49 -16.93 12.29
N GLN A 204 -2.26 -16.71 11.22
CA GLN A 204 -1.69 -16.44 9.89
C GLN A 204 -1.03 -15.06 9.85
N ARG A 205 -1.62 -14.05 10.50
CA ARG A 205 -1.02 -12.71 10.61
C ARG A 205 0.25 -12.74 11.43
N LYS A 206 0.24 -13.44 12.55
CA LYS A 206 1.45 -13.67 13.35
C LYS A 206 2.55 -14.37 12.54
N ARG A 207 2.18 -15.41 11.78
CA ARG A 207 3.12 -16.12 10.91
C ARG A 207 3.66 -15.22 9.79
N LEU A 208 2.79 -14.38 9.20
CA LEU A 208 3.19 -13.43 8.16
C LEU A 208 4.32 -12.50 8.66
N TYR A 209 4.18 -11.93 9.84
CA TYR A 209 5.19 -11.00 10.37
C TYR A 209 6.53 -11.69 10.57
N SER A 210 6.53 -12.90 11.15
CA SER A 210 7.75 -13.70 11.30
C SER A 210 8.35 -14.08 9.95
N LEU A 211 7.53 -14.48 8.98
CA LEU A 211 7.98 -14.87 7.65
C LEU A 211 8.61 -13.70 6.88
N CYS A 212 8.01 -12.51 6.99
CA CYS A 212 8.56 -11.31 6.39
C CYS A 212 9.94 -10.98 6.98
N GLU A 213 10.11 -11.11 8.29
CA GLU A 213 11.39 -10.92 8.96
C GLU A 213 12.43 -11.98 8.49
N GLU A 214 12.05 -13.27 8.48
CA GLU A 214 12.89 -14.38 8.03
C GLU A 214 13.40 -14.20 6.59
N ASN A 215 12.49 -13.74 5.68
CA ASN A 215 12.79 -13.58 4.25
C ASN A 215 13.26 -12.17 3.87
N GLY A 216 13.34 -11.26 4.83
CA GLY A 216 13.70 -9.86 4.58
C GLY A 216 12.70 -9.13 3.71
N VAL A 217 11.42 -9.49 3.75
CA VAL A 217 10.36 -8.80 3.02
C VAL A 217 9.90 -7.58 3.83
N GLY A 218 9.95 -6.39 3.21
CA GLY A 218 9.51 -5.15 3.86
C GLY A 218 7.99 -5.10 4.01
N ILE A 219 7.49 -4.43 5.05
CA ILE A 219 6.06 -4.18 5.20
C ILE A 219 5.82 -2.68 5.27
N THR A 220 4.91 -2.16 4.43
CA THR A 220 4.27 -0.86 4.62
C THR A 220 2.84 -1.05 5.07
N VAL A 221 2.37 -0.18 5.97
CA VAL A 221 1.09 -0.35 6.65
C VAL A 221 0.01 0.51 6.00
N MET A 222 -1.10 -0.10 5.62
CA MET A 222 -2.33 0.59 5.26
C MET A 222 -3.41 0.38 6.33
N LYS A 223 -4.39 1.30 6.40
CA LYS A 223 -5.53 1.24 7.32
C LYS A 223 -5.15 1.17 8.82
N PRO A 224 -4.13 1.91 9.30
CA PRO A 224 -3.68 1.83 10.70
C PRO A 224 -4.78 2.21 11.70
N PHE A 225 -5.84 2.88 11.25
CA PHE A 225 -6.91 3.39 12.07
C PHE A 225 -8.25 2.64 11.91
N ALA A 226 -8.26 1.53 11.16
CA ALA A 226 -9.47 0.74 10.86
C ALA A 226 -10.63 1.62 10.35
N GLY A 227 -10.36 2.56 9.41
CA GLY A 227 -11.37 3.50 8.91
C GLY A 227 -11.86 4.51 9.97
N GLY A 228 -11.09 4.76 11.03
CA GLY A 228 -11.45 5.63 12.14
C GLY A 228 -12.23 4.93 13.27
N ARG A 229 -12.57 3.66 13.12
CA ARG A 229 -13.33 2.89 14.15
C ARG A 229 -12.59 2.81 15.49
N LEU A 230 -11.26 2.73 15.46
CA LEU A 230 -10.44 2.69 16.67
C LEU A 230 -10.53 3.96 17.53
N PHE A 231 -11.00 5.06 16.98
CA PHE A 231 -11.12 6.36 17.68
C PHE A 231 -12.48 6.58 18.32
N ASP A 232 -13.41 5.64 18.16
CA ASP A 232 -14.78 5.69 18.71
C ASP A 232 -14.99 4.47 19.61
N ALA A 233 -15.20 4.71 20.93
CA ALA A 233 -15.39 3.64 21.89
C ALA A 233 -16.61 2.75 21.60
N GLY A 234 -17.65 3.30 20.94
CA GLY A 234 -18.84 2.55 20.55
C GLY A 234 -18.66 1.69 19.28
N LYS A 235 -17.60 1.95 18.50
CA LYS A 235 -17.28 1.22 17.27
C LYS A 235 -16.01 0.37 17.38
N SER A 236 -15.18 0.69 18.37
CA SER A 236 -13.95 -0.06 18.64
C SER A 236 -14.32 -1.44 19.21
N PRO A 237 -13.74 -2.54 18.67
CA PRO A 237 -13.97 -3.88 19.21
C PRO A 237 -13.45 -4.05 20.65
N PHE A 238 -12.68 -3.09 21.14
CA PHE A 238 -12.12 -3.07 22.49
C PHE A 238 -13.01 -2.34 23.51
N GLY A 239 -14.13 -1.74 23.08
CA GLY A 239 -15.01 -0.96 23.95
C GLY A 239 -14.38 0.35 24.47
N VAL A 240 -13.20 0.73 23.95
CA VAL A 240 -12.48 1.96 24.28
C VAL A 240 -11.96 2.63 23.02
N ALA A 241 -11.86 3.96 23.04
CA ALA A 241 -11.24 4.72 21.96
C ALA A 241 -9.71 4.74 22.15
N MET A 242 -8.99 4.53 21.06
CA MET A 242 -7.54 4.76 20.99
C MET A 242 -7.26 6.20 20.55
N THR A 243 -6.10 6.71 20.92
CA THR A 243 -5.56 7.93 20.29
C THR A 243 -4.82 7.57 18.98
N PRO A 244 -4.67 8.51 18.02
CA PRO A 244 -3.86 8.28 16.83
C PRO A 244 -2.44 7.82 17.14
N VAL A 245 -1.83 8.37 18.19
CA VAL A 245 -0.48 7.98 18.64
C VAL A 245 -0.44 6.52 19.08
N GLN A 246 -1.42 6.06 19.87
CA GLN A 246 -1.48 4.65 20.28
C GLN A 246 -1.66 3.72 19.08
N ALA A 247 -2.50 4.09 18.10
CA ALA A 247 -2.70 3.28 16.90
C ALA A 247 -1.47 3.24 15.99
N CYS A 248 -0.65 4.30 15.96
CA CYS A 248 0.63 4.32 15.21
C CYS A 248 1.77 3.60 15.94
N HIS A 249 1.64 3.39 17.24
CA HIS A 249 2.64 2.64 18.02
C HIS A 249 2.40 1.13 18.08
N TYR A 250 1.30 0.68 17.51
CA TYR A 250 0.99 -0.74 17.41
C TYR A 250 1.90 -1.40 16.40
#